data_6316da6fa67afcae0658ee2b6bf28d5f
#
_entry.id   6316da6fa67afcae0658ee2b6bf28d5f
#
_cell.length_a   1.000
_cell.length_b   1.000
_cell.length_c   1.000
_cell.angle_alpha   90.00
_cell.angle_beta   90.00
_cell.angle_gamma   90.00
#
_symmetry.space_group_name_H-M   'P 1'
#
loop_
_entity.id
_entity.type
_entity.pdbx_description
1 polymer ?
#
loop_
_entity_poly.entity_id
_entity_poly.type
_entity_poly.pdbx_seq_one_letter_code
_entity_poly.pdbx_strand_id
1 'polypeptide(L)'
;QRSSTDSPFYSRTGSEFTASVQATPPFSAWDGKDYSDPNMSDQDRYRWIEYHKWLLKARWYFPLTQNQNLVLMLGAEMGYLGHYNKNKVSPFERFEIGGDGMTGYNIYGVDIISMRGYEDGALDPSNYYSVAYNKYTMELRYPVIMKPQSSIYVLGFLEGGNGFNSWKEFSPFKIKRSAGVGVRLYLPIVGMLGIDWGWGFDAPAGKTERSGSQFH
;
A
#
# COMPACT_ATOMS: atom_id res chain seq x y z
N GLN A 1 0.01 17.19 -1.08
CA GLN A 1 -0.65 16.53 -2.20
C GLN A 1 -0.74 17.49 -3.39
N ARG A 2 -0.47 16.98 -4.59
CA ARG A 2 -0.67 17.67 -5.87
C ARG A 2 -1.45 16.73 -6.79
N SER A 3 -2.53 17.24 -7.41
CA SER A 3 -3.28 16.51 -8.42
C SER A 3 -3.52 17.42 -9.61
N SER A 4 -3.36 16.88 -10.81
CA SER A 4 -3.64 17.54 -12.10
C SER A 4 -4.54 16.67 -12.98
N THR A 5 -5.33 15.78 -12.37
CA THR A 5 -6.22 14.86 -13.08
C THR A 5 -7.48 15.58 -13.59
N ASP A 6 -8.00 15.11 -14.70
CA ASP A 6 -9.18 15.66 -15.37
C ASP A 6 -10.51 15.25 -14.72
N SER A 7 -10.52 14.15 -13.96
CA SER A 7 -11.73 13.62 -13.31
C SER A 7 -11.38 12.88 -12.02
N PRO A 8 -12.20 13.01 -10.96
CA PRO A 8 -11.96 12.28 -9.72
C PRO A 8 -12.34 10.79 -9.79
N PHE A 9 -13.24 10.38 -10.69
CA PHE A 9 -13.74 9.01 -10.72
C PHE A 9 -13.11 8.16 -11.82
N TYR A 10 -12.86 8.76 -12.98
CA TYR A 10 -12.19 8.12 -14.10
C TYR A 10 -11.21 9.10 -14.71
N SER A 11 -10.02 9.17 -14.13
CA SER A 11 -8.96 10.02 -14.66
C SER A 11 -8.41 9.46 -15.97
N ARG A 12 -8.40 10.29 -17.01
CA ARG A 12 -7.90 9.94 -18.35
C ARG A 12 -6.51 10.50 -18.59
N THR A 13 -6.23 11.64 -17.99
CA THR A 13 -4.98 12.37 -18.15
C THR A 13 -4.51 12.95 -16.82
N GLY A 14 -3.23 13.28 -16.75
CA GLY A 14 -2.65 13.99 -15.62
C GLY A 14 -1.89 13.10 -14.67
N SER A 15 -1.61 13.64 -13.50
CA SER A 15 -0.85 12.94 -12.47
C SER A 15 -1.29 13.34 -11.06
N GLU A 16 -1.08 12.44 -10.13
CA GLU A 16 -1.27 12.64 -8.71
C GLU A 16 0.03 12.32 -7.98
N PHE A 17 0.40 13.18 -7.05
CA PHE A 17 1.54 12.95 -6.19
C PHE A 17 1.16 13.30 -4.75
N THR A 18 1.41 12.37 -3.84
CA THR A 18 1.20 12.55 -2.41
C THR A 18 2.48 12.18 -1.68
N ALA A 19 2.97 13.11 -0.87
CA ALA A 19 4.01 12.85 0.11
C ALA A 19 3.44 13.16 1.50
N SER A 20 3.59 12.23 2.42
CA SER A 20 3.17 12.39 3.81
C SER A 20 4.34 12.04 4.73
N VAL A 21 4.54 12.87 5.74
CA VAL A 21 5.52 12.65 6.81
C VAL A 21 4.79 12.80 8.13
N GLN A 22 4.89 11.78 8.96
CA GLN A 22 4.40 11.78 10.34
C GLN A 22 5.61 11.57 11.25
N ALA A 23 5.72 12.35 12.30
CA ALA A 23 6.83 12.23 13.23
C ALA A 23 6.34 12.52 14.66
N THR A 24 6.78 11.72 15.59
CA THR A 24 6.62 11.98 17.03
C THR A 24 7.89 12.62 17.58
N PRO A 25 7.85 13.29 18.72
CA PRO A 25 9.06 13.75 19.40
C PRO A 25 9.98 12.58 19.75
N PRO A 26 11.31 12.76 19.69
CA PRO A 26 12.30 11.74 20.06
C PRO A 26 12.46 11.68 21.59
N PHE A 27 11.45 11.13 22.28
CA PHE A 27 11.42 11.08 23.76
C PHE A 27 12.62 10.38 24.35
N SER A 28 13.14 9.33 23.71
CA SER A 28 14.32 8.59 24.18
C SER A 28 15.62 9.42 24.20
N ALA A 29 15.65 10.54 23.48
CA ALA A 29 16.79 11.44 23.51
C ALA A 29 16.80 12.35 24.76
N TRP A 30 15.67 12.48 25.44
CA TRP A 30 15.48 13.45 26.52
C TRP A 30 15.19 12.82 27.88
N ASP A 31 14.74 11.57 27.95
CA ASP A 31 14.32 10.93 29.19
C ASP A 31 15.46 10.25 29.98
N GLY A 32 16.66 10.19 29.41
CA GLY A 32 17.86 9.65 30.06
C GLY A 32 17.80 8.15 30.36
N LYS A 33 16.84 7.40 29.82
CA LYS A 33 16.70 5.97 30.05
C LYS A 33 17.59 5.14 29.14
N ASP A 34 18.12 4.03 29.67
CA ASP A 34 18.83 3.04 28.87
C ASP A 34 17.85 2.01 28.28
N TYR A 35 17.51 2.20 27.02
CA TYR A 35 16.64 1.30 26.27
C TYR A 35 17.35 0.01 25.80
N SER A 36 18.64 -0.18 26.09
CA SER A 36 19.35 -1.42 25.82
C SER A 36 19.20 -2.47 26.93
N ASP A 37 18.64 -2.09 28.09
CA ASP A 37 18.41 -3.00 29.21
C ASP A 37 17.42 -4.11 28.81
N PRO A 38 17.84 -5.39 28.82
CA PRO A 38 16.97 -6.51 28.47
C PRO A 38 15.86 -6.76 29.49
N ASN A 39 15.99 -6.24 30.73
CA ASN A 39 14.98 -6.39 31.79
C ASN A 39 13.94 -5.28 31.78
N MET A 40 14.08 -4.29 30.89
CA MET A 40 13.07 -3.23 30.74
C MET A 40 11.75 -3.82 30.27
N SER A 41 10.66 -3.54 31.01
CA SER A 41 9.32 -3.97 30.61
C SER A 41 8.90 -3.31 29.29
N ASP A 42 8.07 -4.00 28.48
CA ASP A 42 7.52 -3.41 27.27
C ASP A 42 6.62 -2.19 27.56
N GLN A 43 5.94 -2.18 28.70
CA GLN A 43 5.15 -1.04 29.14
C GLN A 43 6.02 0.22 29.35
N ASP A 44 7.20 0.08 29.94
CA ASP A 44 8.14 1.18 30.14
C ASP A 44 8.84 1.57 28.86
N ARG A 45 9.21 0.59 28.03
CA ARG A 45 9.87 0.78 26.73
C ARG A 45 9.00 1.57 25.77
N TYR A 46 7.72 1.23 25.66
CA TYR A 46 6.76 1.82 24.71
C TYR A 46 5.78 2.81 25.36
N ARG A 47 6.05 3.26 26.57
CA ARG A 47 5.23 4.27 27.26
C ARG A 47 5.03 5.55 26.41
N TRP A 48 6.07 5.99 25.77
CA TRP A 48 6.08 7.10 24.81
C TRP A 48 6.53 6.55 23.46
N ILE A 49 5.58 6.30 22.59
CA ILE A 49 5.89 5.79 21.25
C ILE A 49 6.59 6.88 20.46
N GLU A 50 7.69 6.50 19.79
CA GLU A 50 8.45 7.39 18.94
C GLU A 50 8.76 6.75 17.60
N TYR A 51 8.50 7.48 16.53
CA TYR A 51 8.78 7.07 15.16
C TYR A 51 8.77 8.27 14.21
N HIS A 52 9.27 8.05 13.02
CA HIS A 52 9.00 8.89 11.86
C HIS A 52 8.55 8.01 10.70
N LYS A 53 7.44 8.36 10.06
CA LYS A 53 6.80 7.59 9.01
C LYS A 53 6.74 8.42 7.73
N TRP A 54 7.18 7.85 6.64
CA TRP A 54 7.25 8.47 5.33
C TRP A 54 6.41 7.68 4.36
N LEU A 55 5.53 8.35 3.63
CA LEU A 55 4.67 7.77 2.62
C LEU A 55 4.80 8.58 1.34
N LEU A 56 5.10 7.91 0.25
CA LEU A 56 5.16 8.50 -1.09
C LEU A 56 4.24 7.69 -2.01
N LYS A 57 3.33 8.39 -2.69
CA LYS A 57 2.42 7.81 -3.67
C LYS A 57 2.42 8.68 -4.91
N ALA A 58 2.56 8.07 -6.08
CA ALA A 58 2.52 8.73 -7.36
C ALA A 58 1.68 7.92 -8.34
N ARG A 59 0.85 8.59 -9.13
CA ARG A 59 0.05 8.01 -10.19
C ARG A 59 0.09 8.88 -11.42
N TRP A 60 0.15 8.26 -12.58
CA TRP A 60 0.12 8.91 -13.88
C TRP A 60 -0.93 8.25 -14.77
N TYR A 61 -1.64 9.06 -15.55
CA TYR A 61 -2.70 8.62 -16.44
C TYR A 61 -2.38 9.05 -17.87
N PHE A 62 -2.38 8.08 -18.79
CA PHE A 62 -2.04 8.27 -20.18
C PHE A 62 -3.16 7.72 -21.07
N PRO A 63 -3.87 8.57 -21.85
CA PRO A 63 -4.83 8.10 -22.82
C PRO A 63 -4.07 7.45 -23.99
N LEU A 64 -4.43 6.22 -24.34
CA LEU A 64 -3.80 5.46 -25.41
C LEU A 64 -4.53 5.58 -26.74
N THR A 65 -5.76 6.14 -26.72
CA THR A 65 -6.61 6.31 -27.91
C THR A 65 -7.02 7.77 -28.08
N GLN A 66 -7.30 8.19 -29.31
CA GLN A 66 -7.71 9.57 -29.60
C GLN A 66 -8.99 9.97 -28.88
N ASN A 67 -9.95 9.04 -28.73
CA ASN A 67 -11.18 9.26 -27.99
C ASN A 67 -11.01 9.16 -26.46
N GLN A 68 -9.77 8.95 -25.97
CA GLN A 68 -9.39 8.85 -24.57
C GLN A 68 -10.18 7.80 -23.76
N ASN A 69 -10.70 6.78 -24.43
CA ASN A 69 -11.43 5.71 -23.75
C ASN A 69 -10.48 4.67 -23.13
N LEU A 70 -9.40 4.32 -23.82
CA LEU A 70 -8.40 3.41 -23.29
C LEU A 70 -7.33 4.21 -22.54
N VAL A 71 -7.22 3.97 -21.23
CA VAL A 71 -6.30 4.71 -20.35
C VAL A 71 -5.32 3.75 -19.69
N LEU A 72 -4.05 4.06 -19.80
CA LEU A 72 -2.99 3.44 -19.01
C LEU A 72 -2.76 4.25 -17.74
N MET A 73 -2.91 3.62 -16.57
CA MET A 73 -2.51 4.16 -15.29
C MET A 73 -1.23 3.47 -14.82
N LEU A 74 -0.24 4.27 -14.45
CA LEU A 74 0.96 3.80 -13.77
C LEU A 74 0.99 4.35 -12.36
N GLY A 75 1.24 3.48 -11.38
CA GLY A 75 1.33 3.82 -9.97
C GLY A 75 2.64 3.36 -9.36
N ALA A 76 3.18 4.15 -8.45
CA ALA A 76 4.29 3.78 -7.59
C ALA A 76 4.01 4.28 -6.17
N GLU A 77 4.14 3.39 -5.21
CA GLU A 77 3.95 3.70 -3.79
C GLU A 77 5.13 3.14 -3.00
N MET A 78 5.57 3.87 -1.99
CA MET A 78 6.55 3.40 -1.05
C MET A 78 6.30 4.01 0.33
N GLY A 79 6.61 3.24 1.36
CA GLY A 79 6.53 3.69 2.74
C GLY A 79 7.70 3.20 3.55
N TYR A 80 8.01 3.97 4.58
CA TYR A 80 9.06 3.66 5.53
C TYR A 80 8.69 4.15 6.93
N LEU A 81 8.80 3.28 7.91
CA LEU A 81 8.69 3.57 9.34
C LEU A 81 10.08 3.54 9.96
N GLY A 82 10.59 4.70 10.33
CA GLY A 82 11.88 4.84 10.98
C GLY A 82 11.78 5.00 12.49
N HIS A 83 12.91 4.91 13.15
CA HIS A 83 13.05 5.05 14.61
C HIS A 83 14.22 5.99 14.93
N TYR A 84 14.13 6.69 16.06
CA TYR A 84 15.23 7.53 16.57
C TYR A 84 16.22 6.71 17.39
N ASN A 85 15.71 5.73 18.14
CA ASN A 85 16.53 4.82 18.95
C ASN A 85 16.40 3.38 18.43
N LYS A 86 17.53 2.74 18.09
CA LYS A 86 17.57 1.37 17.54
C LYS A 86 16.99 0.30 18.48
N ASN A 87 17.02 0.56 19.80
CA ASN A 87 16.51 -0.34 20.83
C ASN A 87 15.02 -0.09 21.16
N LYS A 88 14.38 0.87 20.46
CA LYS A 88 12.99 1.29 20.66
C LYS A 88 12.25 1.40 19.33
N VAL A 89 12.30 0.34 18.55
CA VAL A 89 11.55 0.27 17.29
C VAL A 89 10.07 0.10 17.58
N SER A 90 9.24 1.01 17.06
CA SER A 90 7.79 0.95 17.29
C SER A 90 7.18 -0.34 16.74
N PRO A 91 6.38 -1.07 17.54
CA PRO A 91 5.55 -2.16 17.05
C PRO A 91 4.27 -1.66 16.36
N PHE A 92 3.96 -0.36 16.49
CA PHE A 92 2.78 0.30 15.95
C PHE A 92 3.09 1.04 14.65
N GLU A 93 2.04 1.44 13.92
CA GLU A 93 2.14 2.27 12.73
C GLU A 93 2.90 1.62 11.55
N ARG A 94 3.02 0.31 11.55
CA ARG A 94 3.68 -0.47 10.51
C ARG A 94 2.79 -0.61 9.26
N PHE A 95 3.24 -1.36 8.28
CA PHE A 95 2.52 -1.62 7.05
C PHE A 95 2.15 -3.11 6.96
N GLU A 96 0.95 -3.39 6.47
CA GLU A 96 0.49 -4.72 6.10
C GLU A 96 0.28 -4.77 4.60
N ILE A 97 0.97 -5.67 3.90
CA ILE A 97 0.97 -5.74 2.45
C ILE A 97 0.31 -7.02 1.97
N GLY A 98 -0.76 -6.87 1.22
CA GLY A 98 -1.59 -7.95 0.68
C GLY A 98 -3.06 -7.58 0.65
N GLY A 99 -3.88 -8.49 0.15
CA GLY A 99 -5.32 -8.39 0.19
C GLY A 99 -5.93 -7.25 -0.63
N ASP A 100 -7.17 -6.94 -0.29
CA ASP A 100 -8.00 -5.93 -0.96
C ASP A 100 -7.79 -4.49 -0.45
N GLY A 101 -7.10 -4.31 0.64
CA GLY A 101 -6.86 -3.02 1.28
C GLY A 101 -7.98 -2.59 2.24
N MET A 102 -8.95 -3.47 2.53
CA MET A 102 -9.95 -3.20 3.54
C MET A 102 -9.38 -3.44 4.93
N THR A 103 -9.61 -2.50 5.80
CA THR A 103 -9.20 -2.62 7.21
C THR A 103 -10.30 -3.23 8.04
N GLY A 104 -9.97 -4.31 8.75
CA GLY A 104 -10.73 -4.77 9.89
C GLY A 104 -10.47 -3.92 11.14
N TYR A 105 -10.61 -4.54 12.32
CA TYR A 105 -10.29 -3.90 13.60
C TYR A 105 -8.77 -3.70 13.74
N ASN A 106 -8.32 -2.45 13.77
CA ASN A 106 -6.91 -2.08 13.72
C ASN A 106 -6.48 -1.24 14.93
N ILE A 107 -6.07 -1.89 16.00
CA ILE A 107 -5.59 -1.24 17.24
C ILE A 107 -4.13 -0.81 17.18
N TYR A 108 -3.37 -1.31 16.20
CA TYR A 108 -1.93 -1.03 16.08
C TYR A 108 -1.64 0.14 15.13
N GLY A 109 -2.66 0.76 14.53
CA GLY A 109 -2.47 1.85 13.56
C GLY A 109 -1.76 1.40 12.27
N VAL A 110 -1.93 0.14 11.88
CA VAL A 110 -1.26 -0.43 10.70
C VAL A 110 -1.87 0.14 9.42
N ASP A 111 -1.05 0.62 8.50
CA ASP A 111 -1.49 1.00 7.17
C ASP A 111 -1.63 -0.25 6.28
N ILE A 112 -2.84 -0.51 5.81
CA ILE A 112 -3.11 -1.62 4.89
C ILE A 112 -2.78 -1.18 3.46
N ILE A 113 -1.89 -1.93 2.82
CA ILE A 113 -1.46 -1.71 1.44
C ILE A 113 -1.99 -2.85 0.60
N SER A 114 -3.06 -2.59 -0.16
CA SER A 114 -3.66 -3.60 -1.03
C SER A 114 -2.64 -4.15 -2.04
N MET A 115 -2.69 -5.45 -2.27
CA MET A 115 -1.91 -6.13 -3.29
C MET A 115 -2.74 -7.27 -3.85
N ARG A 116 -3.42 -7.02 -4.95
CA ARG A 116 -4.36 -7.95 -5.57
C ARG A 116 -3.66 -9.25 -6.02
N GLY A 117 -4.31 -10.39 -5.81
CA GLY A 117 -3.73 -11.71 -6.07
C GLY A 117 -2.93 -12.29 -4.89
N TYR A 118 -2.93 -11.61 -3.75
CA TYR A 118 -2.35 -12.08 -2.49
C TYR A 118 -3.36 -11.92 -1.36
N GLU A 119 -3.31 -12.81 -0.37
CA GLU A 119 -4.08 -12.69 0.88
C GLU A 119 -3.58 -11.51 1.73
N ASP A 120 -4.37 -11.09 2.71
CA ASP A 120 -3.99 -10.04 3.66
C ASP A 120 -2.68 -10.39 4.37
N GLY A 121 -1.75 -9.44 4.43
CA GLY A 121 -0.44 -9.62 5.04
C GLY A 121 0.49 -10.66 4.38
N ALA A 122 0.10 -11.24 3.26
CA ALA A 122 0.87 -12.33 2.62
C ALA A 122 2.27 -11.92 2.14
N LEU A 123 2.51 -10.64 1.99
CA LEU A 123 3.80 -10.10 1.55
C LEU A 123 4.63 -9.50 2.69
N ASP A 124 4.11 -9.57 3.92
CA ASP A 124 4.85 -9.16 5.09
C ASP A 124 5.90 -10.21 5.47
N PRO A 125 7.11 -9.80 5.86
CA PRO A 125 8.15 -10.72 6.25
C PRO A 125 7.81 -11.41 7.58
N SER A 126 7.73 -12.75 7.58
CA SER A 126 7.77 -13.63 8.77
C SER A 126 6.95 -13.19 9.99
N ASN A 127 5.62 -13.23 9.91
CA ASN A 127 4.68 -13.02 11.02
C ASN A 127 4.67 -11.63 11.67
N TYR A 128 5.33 -10.64 11.09
CA TYR A 128 5.35 -9.26 11.56
C TYR A 128 5.01 -8.30 10.43
N TYR A 129 4.27 -7.25 10.75
CA TYR A 129 4.02 -6.14 9.84
C TYR A 129 5.31 -5.49 9.34
N SER A 130 5.31 -5.04 8.11
CA SER A 130 6.46 -4.46 7.44
C SER A 130 6.86 -3.09 8.01
N VAL A 131 8.16 -2.83 8.03
CA VAL A 131 8.76 -1.51 8.37
C VAL A 131 8.91 -0.64 7.14
N ALA A 132 9.12 -1.25 5.99
CA ALA A 132 9.16 -0.57 4.71
C ALA A 132 8.45 -1.39 3.64
N TYR A 133 7.95 -0.72 2.60
CA TYR A 133 7.35 -1.40 1.45
C TYR A 133 7.59 -0.64 0.16
N ASN A 134 7.47 -1.35 -0.94
CA ASN A 134 7.29 -0.81 -2.28
C ASN A 134 6.07 -1.46 -2.93
N LYS A 135 5.39 -0.70 -3.80
CA LYS A 135 4.33 -1.20 -4.66
C LYS A 135 4.33 -0.45 -5.98
N TYR A 136 4.21 -1.19 -7.06
CA TYR A 136 4.05 -0.68 -8.41
C TYR A 136 2.77 -1.24 -9.01
N THR A 137 2.03 -0.39 -9.69
CA THR A 137 0.75 -0.76 -10.32
C THR A 137 0.73 -0.27 -11.75
N MET A 138 0.34 -1.14 -12.66
CA MET A 138 -0.01 -0.80 -14.02
C MET A 138 -1.43 -1.26 -14.29
N GLU A 139 -2.31 -0.36 -14.70
CA GLU A 139 -3.69 -0.70 -15.06
C GLU A 139 -4.04 -0.18 -16.44
N LEU A 140 -4.66 -1.04 -17.22
CA LEU A 140 -5.28 -0.67 -18.48
C LEU A 140 -6.79 -0.60 -18.24
N ARG A 141 -7.37 0.59 -18.37
CA ARG A 141 -8.76 0.91 -18.01
C ARG A 141 -9.58 1.22 -19.27
N TYR A 142 -10.80 0.67 -19.33
CA TYR A 142 -11.73 0.93 -20.42
C TYR A 142 -13.15 1.22 -19.88
N PRO A 143 -13.74 2.38 -20.22
CA PRO A 143 -15.07 2.76 -19.76
C PRO A 143 -16.14 2.01 -20.55
N VAL A 144 -17.05 1.37 -19.84
CA VAL A 144 -18.23 0.70 -20.43
C VAL A 144 -19.44 1.65 -20.45
N ILE A 145 -19.68 2.31 -19.31
CA ILE A 145 -20.74 3.30 -19.14
C ILE A 145 -20.17 4.50 -18.43
N MET A 146 -20.32 5.70 -18.98
CA MET A 146 -19.90 6.95 -18.36
C MET A 146 -21.06 7.94 -18.36
N LYS A 147 -21.90 7.88 -17.33
CA LYS A 147 -23.04 8.78 -17.09
C LYS A 147 -22.90 9.47 -15.73
N PRO A 148 -23.47 10.67 -15.54
CA PRO A 148 -23.43 11.36 -14.26
C PRO A 148 -24.00 10.55 -13.08
N GLN A 149 -25.02 9.71 -13.36
CA GLN A 149 -25.69 8.87 -12.35
C GLN A 149 -25.02 7.53 -12.11
N SER A 150 -24.17 7.06 -13.03
CA SER A 150 -23.45 5.79 -12.89
C SER A 150 -22.29 5.71 -13.87
N SER A 151 -21.15 5.30 -13.38
CA SER A 151 -20.01 5.03 -14.25
C SER A 151 -19.52 3.61 -14.00
N ILE A 152 -19.33 2.87 -15.09
CA ILE A 152 -18.83 1.50 -15.05
C ILE A 152 -17.60 1.45 -15.96
N TYR A 153 -16.50 0.95 -15.44
CA TYR A 153 -15.33 0.64 -16.26
C TYR A 153 -14.72 -0.70 -15.86
N VAL A 154 -14.10 -1.33 -16.83
CA VAL A 154 -13.33 -2.56 -16.65
C VAL A 154 -11.85 -2.23 -16.68
N LEU A 155 -11.04 -3.06 -16.03
CA LEU A 155 -9.60 -2.89 -16.02
C LEU A 155 -8.89 -4.23 -16.05
N GLY A 156 -7.71 -4.23 -16.67
CA GLY A 156 -6.70 -5.26 -16.48
C GLY A 156 -5.53 -4.66 -15.71
N PHE A 157 -4.93 -5.41 -14.80
CA PHE A 157 -3.84 -4.91 -13.98
C PHE A 157 -2.64 -5.84 -13.91
N LEU A 158 -1.47 -5.23 -13.72
CA LEU A 158 -0.24 -5.86 -13.25
C LEU A 158 0.21 -5.12 -11.99
N GLU A 159 0.51 -5.86 -10.94
CA GLU A 159 1.04 -5.30 -9.70
C GLU A 159 2.35 -5.99 -9.31
N GLY A 160 3.21 -5.26 -8.64
CA GLY A 160 4.42 -5.79 -8.06
C GLY A 160 4.76 -5.03 -6.78
N GLY A 161 5.05 -5.75 -5.71
CA GLY A 161 5.36 -5.12 -4.42
C GLY A 161 5.97 -6.11 -3.44
N ASN A 162 6.47 -5.60 -2.35
CA ASN A 162 7.00 -6.41 -1.26
C ASN A 162 7.10 -5.60 0.04
N GLY A 163 7.00 -6.32 1.17
CA GLY A 163 7.29 -5.80 2.49
C GLY A 163 8.70 -6.14 2.97
N PHE A 164 9.25 -5.31 3.87
CA PHE A 164 10.61 -5.45 4.40
C PHE A 164 10.64 -5.20 5.91
N ASN A 165 11.43 -6.00 6.64
CA ASN A 165 11.62 -5.85 8.09
C ASN A 165 12.46 -4.62 8.47
N SER A 166 13.32 -4.17 7.57
CA SER A 166 14.22 -3.04 7.83
C SER A 166 14.55 -2.28 6.55
N TRP A 167 14.95 -1.02 6.72
CA TRP A 167 15.45 -0.23 5.60
C TRP A 167 16.70 -0.83 4.93
N LYS A 168 17.51 -1.57 5.67
CA LYS A 168 18.72 -2.22 5.12
C LYS A 168 18.39 -3.33 4.12
N GLU A 169 17.24 -3.97 4.27
CA GLU A 169 16.76 -5.02 3.36
C GLU A 169 15.97 -4.47 2.18
N PHE A 170 15.62 -3.19 2.24
CA PHE A 170 14.82 -2.55 1.20
C PHE A 170 15.51 -2.61 -0.16
N SER A 171 14.78 -3.09 -1.16
CA SER A 171 15.18 -3.09 -2.55
C SER A 171 13.98 -2.78 -3.44
N PRO A 172 14.04 -1.73 -4.28
CA PRO A 172 12.94 -1.36 -5.15
C PRO A 172 12.63 -2.41 -6.23
N PHE A 173 13.56 -3.35 -6.49
CA PHE A 173 13.41 -4.40 -7.51
C PHE A 173 13.05 -5.76 -6.93
N LYS A 174 13.07 -5.92 -5.61
CA LYS A 174 12.61 -7.14 -4.95
C LYS A 174 11.10 -7.06 -4.80
N ILE A 175 10.38 -7.56 -5.81
CA ILE A 175 8.92 -7.49 -5.89
C ILE A 175 8.32 -8.88 -6.07
N LYS A 176 7.15 -9.08 -5.50
CA LYS A 176 6.22 -10.19 -5.76
C LYS A 176 5.17 -9.68 -6.74
N ARG A 177 4.87 -10.46 -7.76
CA ARG A 177 4.11 -10.01 -8.93
C ARG A 177 2.73 -10.65 -8.95
N SER A 178 1.76 -9.91 -9.44
CA SER A 178 0.42 -10.41 -9.73
C SER A 178 -0.14 -9.77 -10.99
N ALA A 179 -1.16 -10.40 -11.56
CA ALA A 179 -1.94 -9.85 -12.66
C ALA A 179 -3.41 -10.22 -12.47
N GLY A 180 -4.30 -9.48 -13.08
CA GLY A 180 -5.72 -9.77 -12.98
C GLY A 180 -6.59 -8.80 -13.77
N VAL A 181 -7.88 -8.96 -13.54
CA VAL A 181 -8.92 -8.14 -14.14
C VAL A 181 -9.88 -7.64 -13.06
N GLY A 182 -10.53 -6.53 -13.32
CA GLY A 182 -11.48 -5.98 -12.38
C GLY A 182 -12.56 -5.14 -13.04
N VAL A 183 -13.61 -4.91 -12.27
CA VAL A 183 -14.73 -4.04 -12.62
C VAL A 183 -14.89 -2.99 -11.53
N ARG A 184 -15.14 -1.76 -11.95
CA ARG A 184 -15.46 -0.64 -11.05
C ARG A 184 -16.83 -0.08 -11.41
N LEU A 185 -17.65 0.09 -10.40
CA LEU A 185 -18.96 0.71 -10.47
C LEU A 185 -18.97 1.94 -9.56
N TYR A 186 -19.20 3.10 -10.12
CA TYR A 186 -19.44 4.32 -9.36
C TYR A 186 -20.91 4.64 -9.30
N LEU A 187 -21.45 4.80 -8.10
CA LEU A 187 -22.81 5.26 -7.80
C LEU A 187 -22.74 6.46 -6.85
N PRO A 188 -23.40 7.60 -7.13
CA PRO A 188 -23.29 8.80 -6.30
C PRO A 188 -23.66 8.62 -4.83
N ILE A 189 -24.58 7.69 -4.52
CA ILE A 189 -25.07 7.43 -3.16
C ILE A 189 -24.13 6.48 -2.40
N VAL A 190 -23.53 5.51 -3.09
CA VAL A 190 -22.74 4.43 -2.50
C VAL A 190 -21.23 4.69 -2.59
N GLY A 191 -20.82 5.47 -3.61
CA GLY A 191 -19.41 5.68 -3.93
C GLY A 191 -18.89 4.69 -4.98
N MET A 192 -17.59 4.38 -4.91
CA MET A 192 -16.92 3.45 -5.81
C MET A 192 -16.95 2.04 -5.24
N LEU A 193 -17.54 1.12 -5.97
CA LEU A 193 -17.48 -0.31 -5.69
C LEU A 193 -16.54 -0.98 -6.70
N GLY A 194 -15.77 -1.96 -6.25
CA GLY A 194 -14.85 -2.70 -7.10
C GLY A 194 -14.89 -4.18 -6.79
N ILE A 195 -14.71 -4.99 -7.82
CA ILE A 195 -14.49 -6.43 -7.72
C ILE A 195 -13.28 -6.74 -8.59
N ASP A 196 -12.28 -7.39 -8.03
CA ASP A 196 -11.08 -7.81 -8.72
C ASP A 196 -10.90 -9.33 -8.62
N TRP A 197 -10.45 -9.92 -9.70
CA TRP A 197 -9.89 -11.26 -9.70
C TRP A 197 -8.42 -11.17 -10.05
N GLY A 198 -7.56 -11.62 -9.13
CA GLY A 198 -6.12 -11.54 -9.24
C GLY A 198 -5.44 -12.89 -9.13
N TRP A 199 -4.30 -13.04 -9.78
CA TRP A 199 -3.43 -14.20 -9.71
C TRP A 199 -2.02 -13.78 -9.26
N GLY A 200 -1.59 -14.30 -8.08
CA GLY A 200 -0.23 -14.11 -7.57
C GLY A 200 0.73 -15.14 -8.17
N PHE A 201 1.78 -14.64 -8.82
CA PHE A 201 2.76 -15.49 -9.52
C PHE A 201 3.86 -16.01 -8.61
N ASP A 202 4.14 -15.30 -7.55
CA ASP A 202 5.24 -15.59 -6.64
C ASP A 202 4.71 -16.13 -5.30
N ALA A 203 5.55 -16.90 -4.61
CA ALA A 203 5.20 -17.41 -3.29
C ALA A 203 5.14 -16.28 -2.26
N PRO A 204 4.12 -16.28 -1.38
CA PRO A 204 4.07 -15.38 -0.22
C PRO A 204 5.30 -15.52 0.68
N ALA A 205 5.48 -14.57 1.60
CA ALA A 205 6.57 -14.63 2.56
C ALA A 205 6.49 -15.90 3.42
N GLY A 206 7.59 -16.64 3.50
CA GLY A 206 7.65 -17.89 4.27
C GLY A 206 6.92 -19.10 3.67
N LYS A 207 6.29 -18.95 2.50
CA LYS A 207 5.63 -20.05 1.76
C LYS A 207 6.48 -20.44 0.55
N THR A 208 6.35 -21.69 0.12
CA THR A 208 7.02 -22.23 -1.09
C THR A 208 6.08 -22.25 -2.29
N GLU A 209 4.79 -22.34 -2.05
CA GLU A 209 3.76 -22.36 -3.08
C GLU A 209 3.34 -20.96 -3.49
N ARG A 210 2.97 -20.80 -4.76
CA ARG A 210 2.46 -19.54 -5.31
C ARG A 210 1.14 -19.16 -4.64
N SER A 211 0.84 -17.86 -4.58
CA SER A 211 -0.43 -17.38 -4.02
C SER A 211 -1.65 -17.89 -4.79
N GLY A 212 -1.54 -17.97 -6.11
CA GLY A 212 -2.61 -18.48 -6.96
C GLY A 212 -3.74 -17.47 -7.15
N SER A 213 -4.97 -17.96 -7.23
CA SER A 213 -6.17 -17.20 -7.56
C SER A 213 -6.80 -16.61 -6.30
N GLN A 214 -7.07 -15.31 -6.31
CA GLN A 214 -7.72 -14.57 -5.24
C GLN A 214 -8.81 -13.64 -5.81
N PHE A 215 -9.93 -13.54 -5.09
CA PHE A 215 -10.98 -12.53 -5.32
C PHE A 215 -10.89 -11.43 -4.25
N HIS A 216 -11.02 -10.20 -4.70
CA HIS A 216 -10.96 -9.00 -3.87
C HIS A 216 -12.15 -8.09 -4.11
#